data_0d5e30335c5d22fdf09ff0d8c054c492
#
_entry.id   0d5e30335c5d22fdf09ff0d8c054c492
#
_cell.length_a   1.000
_cell.length_b   1.000
_cell.length_c   1.000
_cell.angle_alpha   90.00
_cell.angle_beta   90.00
_cell.angle_gamma   90.00
#
_symmetry.space_group_name_H-M   'P 1'
#
loop_
_entity.id
_entity.type
_entity.pdbx_description
1 polymer ?
#
loop_
_entity_poly.entity_id
_entity_poly.type
_entity_poly.pdbx_seq_one_letter_code
_entity_poly.pdbx_strand_id
1 'polypeptide(L)'
;MIINGSPRAPRSNSQKYAKIFQAKSPMPTEYFTITKNNHLELCKKMNDFTHVLLVFPLYADSIPVTLLNFLKTLEINSPSQKPKFCIMINCGFIEPNQNDIAVKMIQFFCQSQGYSFGSVLRIGSGEAI
;
A
#
# COMPACT_ATOMS: atom_id res chain seq x y z
N MET A 1 -6.68 0.63 8.13
CA MET A 1 -5.83 -0.55 7.83
C MET A 1 -4.59 -0.09 7.09
N ILE A 2 -3.42 -0.43 7.60
CA ILE A 2 -2.15 -0.09 6.95
C ILE A 2 -1.52 -1.40 6.48
N ILE A 3 -1.24 -1.48 5.18
CA ILE A 3 -0.66 -2.68 4.58
C ILE A 3 0.71 -2.33 4.01
N ASN A 4 1.75 -2.97 4.54
CA ASN A 4 3.12 -2.82 4.06
C ASN A 4 3.38 -3.87 2.99
N GLY A 5 3.58 -3.40 1.76
CA GLY A 5 3.87 -4.26 0.62
C GLY A 5 5.34 -4.39 0.29
N SER A 6 6.23 -3.97 1.19
CA SER A 6 7.66 -4.07 0.95
C SER A 6 8.13 -5.52 1.05
N PRO A 7 8.97 -5.98 0.10
CA PRO A 7 9.56 -7.32 0.20
C PRO A 7 10.57 -7.44 1.34
N ARG A 8 11.02 -6.32 1.92
CA ARG A 8 11.99 -6.30 3.01
C ARG A 8 11.35 -6.13 4.38
N ALA A 9 10.03 -6.19 4.47
CA ALA A 9 9.39 -6.14 5.76
C ALA A 9 9.89 -7.31 6.63
N PRO A 10 10.11 -7.12 7.94
CA PRO A 10 9.80 -5.95 8.73
C PRO A 10 10.89 -4.87 8.80
N ARG A 11 12.00 -5.01 8.12
CA ARG A 11 13.13 -4.09 8.21
C ARG A 11 13.19 -3.05 7.10
N SER A 12 12.05 -2.68 6.56
CA SER A 12 11.99 -1.77 5.44
C SER A 12 11.78 -0.32 5.90
N ASN A 13 12.15 0.63 5.03
CA ASN A 13 11.79 2.03 5.23
C ASN A 13 10.28 2.20 5.20
N SER A 14 9.58 1.38 4.42
CA SER A 14 8.12 1.40 4.38
C SER A 14 7.52 1.11 5.75
N GLN A 15 8.09 0.16 6.49
CA GLN A 15 7.65 -0.10 7.85
C GLN A 15 7.84 1.12 8.74
N LYS A 16 8.99 1.76 8.64
CA LYS A 16 9.30 2.95 9.43
C LYS A 16 8.29 4.05 9.20
N TYR A 17 7.98 4.35 7.95
CA TYR A 17 7.02 5.40 7.61
C TYR A 17 5.60 5.00 8.02
N ALA A 18 5.24 3.74 7.85
CA ALA A 18 3.93 3.25 8.27
C ALA A 18 3.74 3.42 9.77
N LYS A 19 4.76 3.12 10.55
CA LYS A 19 4.70 3.26 12.01
C LYS A 19 4.60 4.72 12.43
N ILE A 20 5.29 5.63 11.73
CA ILE A 20 5.17 7.05 11.99
C ILE A 20 3.75 7.53 11.69
N PHE A 21 3.20 7.11 10.57
CA PHE A 21 1.81 7.45 10.22
C PHE A 21 0.85 6.93 11.27
N GLN A 22 1.03 5.69 11.70
CA GLN A 22 0.15 5.09 12.70
C GLN A 22 0.16 5.87 14.00
N ALA A 23 1.35 6.29 14.44
CA ALA A 23 1.49 7.03 15.69
C ALA A 23 0.82 8.40 15.64
N LYS A 24 0.72 9.01 14.46
CA LYS A 24 0.16 10.35 14.29
C LYS A 24 -1.29 10.35 13.83
N SER A 25 -1.84 9.20 13.54
CA SER A 25 -3.22 9.12 13.07
C SER A 25 -4.20 9.39 14.22
N PRO A 26 -5.21 10.23 14.00
CA PRO A 26 -6.24 10.46 15.02
C PRO A 26 -7.22 9.31 15.13
N MET A 27 -7.21 8.38 14.18
CA MET A 27 -8.12 7.24 14.17
C MET A 27 -7.38 5.97 14.53
N PRO A 28 -8.07 4.98 15.13
CA PRO A 28 -7.45 3.67 15.37
C PRO A 28 -7.01 3.05 14.06
N THR A 29 -5.79 2.51 14.04
CA THR A 29 -5.24 1.86 12.86
C THR A 29 -4.67 0.50 13.24
N GLU A 30 -4.70 -0.44 12.29
CA GLU A 30 -4.03 -1.71 12.43
C GLU A 30 -3.02 -1.85 11.30
N TYR A 31 -1.85 -2.38 11.65
CA TYR A 31 -0.73 -2.52 10.72
C TYR A 31 -0.54 -3.97 10.34
N PHE A 32 -0.39 -4.21 9.04
CA PHE A 32 -0.19 -5.56 8.50
C PHE A 32 0.96 -5.54 7.49
N THR A 33 1.66 -6.66 7.42
CA THR A 33 2.70 -6.88 6.42
C THR A 33 2.22 -7.98 5.47
N ILE A 34 2.39 -7.77 4.16
CA ILE A 34 2.06 -8.80 3.18
C ILE A 34 3.12 -9.90 3.25
N THR A 35 2.68 -11.14 3.41
CA THR A 35 3.54 -12.32 3.35
C THR A 35 3.04 -13.24 2.24
N LYS A 36 3.80 -14.31 1.98
CA LYS A 36 3.39 -15.28 0.96
C LYS A 36 2.09 -15.98 1.30
N ASN A 37 1.74 -16.06 2.57
CA ASN A 37 0.66 -16.92 3.04
C ASN A 37 -0.53 -16.18 3.62
N ASN A 38 -0.52 -14.84 3.68
CA ASN A 38 -1.59 -14.11 4.35
C ASN A 38 -2.49 -13.30 3.42
N HIS A 39 -2.40 -13.51 2.11
CA HIS A 39 -3.18 -12.72 1.17
C HIS A 39 -4.68 -12.84 1.41
N LEU A 40 -5.19 -14.06 1.54
CA LEU A 40 -6.61 -14.28 1.77
C LEU A 40 -7.07 -13.70 3.11
N GLU A 41 -6.24 -13.84 4.13
CA GLU A 41 -6.54 -13.28 5.44
C GLU A 41 -6.68 -11.76 5.39
N LEU A 42 -5.76 -11.09 4.68
CA LEU A 42 -5.83 -9.64 4.53
C LEU A 42 -7.07 -9.21 3.76
N CYS A 43 -7.44 -9.97 2.71
CA CYS A 43 -8.65 -9.67 1.95
C CYS A 43 -9.89 -9.74 2.85
N LYS A 44 -9.95 -10.73 3.72
CA LYS A 44 -11.07 -10.87 4.65
C LYS A 44 -11.09 -9.74 5.68
N LYS A 45 -9.94 -9.35 6.19
CA LYS A 45 -9.84 -8.28 7.17
C LYS A 45 -10.24 -6.92 6.62
N MET A 46 -10.15 -6.72 5.30
CA MET A 46 -10.57 -5.47 4.69
C MET A 46 -12.04 -5.15 4.92
N ASN A 47 -12.88 -6.16 5.16
CA ASN A 47 -14.29 -5.92 5.43
C ASN A 47 -14.52 -5.10 6.70
N ASP A 48 -13.54 -5.04 7.58
CA ASP A 48 -13.66 -4.35 8.86
C ASP A 48 -13.16 -2.91 8.82
N PHE A 49 -12.69 -2.43 7.66
CA PHE A 49 -12.09 -1.12 7.55
C PHE A 49 -12.71 -0.30 6.43
N THR A 50 -12.79 1.01 6.66
CA THR A 50 -13.30 1.95 5.66
C THR A 50 -12.20 2.54 4.79
N HIS A 51 -10.95 2.49 5.26
CA HIS A 51 -9.80 3.03 4.55
C HIS A 51 -8.64 2.06 4.62
N VAL A 52 -7.89 1.96 3.51
CA VAL A 52 -6.68 1.16 3.42
C VAL A 52 -5.55 2.05 2.94
N LEU A 53 -4.43 2.05 3.67
CA LEU A 53 -3.21 2.71 3.24
C LEU A 53 -2.21 1.66 2.81
N LEU A 54 -1.86 1.67 1.53
CA LEU A 54 -0.80 0.81 1.00
C LEU A 54 0.52 1.54 1.09
N VAL A 55 1.49 0.94 1.78
CA VAL A 55 2.82 1.52 1.95
C VAL A 55 3.83 0.60 1.26
N PHE A 56 4.58 1.14 0.32
CA PHE A 56 5.54 0.32 -0.43
C PHE A 56 6.66 1.15 -1.01
N PRO A 57 7.84 0.53 -1.24
CA PRO A 57 8.92 1.19 -1.95
C PRO A 57 8.71 1.07 -3.46
N LEU A 58 9.29 2.00 -4.20
CA LEU A 58 9.31 1.94 -5.66
C LEU A 58 10.60 1.30 -6.11
N TYR A 59 10.49 0.20 -6.86
CA TYR A 59 11.64 -0.48 -7.45
C TYR A 59 11.49 -0.48 -8.96
N ALA A 60 12.52 0.03 -9.66
CA ALA A 60 12.55 0.02 -11.13
C ALA A 60 11.23 0.54 -11.72
N ASP A 61 10.72 1.62 -11.17
CA ASP A 61 9.51 2.31 -11.63
C ASP A 61 8.23 1.48 -11.51
N SER A 62 8.25 0.43 -10.73
CA SER A 62 7.10 -0.46 -10.61
C SER A 62 6.81 -0.80 -9.14
N ILE A 63 5.62 -1.33 -8.91
CA ILE A 63 5.25 -1.78 -7.57
C ILE A 63 5.93 -3.12 -7.28
N PRO A 64 6.19 -3.42 -5.98
CA PRO A 64 6.80 -4.70 -5.62
C PRO A 64 5.93 -5.89 -6.05
N VAL A 65 6.58 -7.00 -6.40
CA VAL A 65 5.88 -8.22 -6.80
C VAL A 65 4.97 -8.72 -5.69
N THR A 66 5.40 -8.60 -4.44
CA THR A 66 4.61 -8.99 -3.29
C THR A 66 3.26 -8.26 -3.27
N LEU A 67 3.29 -6.95 -3.51
CA LEU A 67 2.07 -6.15 -3.56
C LEU A 67 1.22 -6.52 -4.77
N LEU A 68 1.86 -6.70 -5.93
CA LEU A 68 1.15 -7.07 -7.14
C LEU A 68 0.40 -8.39 -6.96
N ASN A 69 1.05 -9.39 -6.36
CA ASN A 69 0.41 -10.68 -6.12
C ASN A 69 -0.74 -10.57 -5.13
N PHE A 70 -0.61 -9.71 -4.12
CA PHE A 70 -1.71 -9.45 -3.21
C PHE A 70 -2.91 -8.83 -3.95
N LEU A 71 -2.66 -7.87 -4.84
CA LEU A 71 -3.74 -7.25 -5.61
C LEU A 71 -4.44 -8.25 -6.51
N LYS A 72 -3.70 -9.20 -7.08
CA LYS A 72 -4.31 -10.27 -7.88
C LYS A 72 -5.22 -11.16 -7.05
N THR A 73 -4.81 -11.47 -5.84
CA THR A 73 -5.64 -12.25 -4.91
C THR A 73 -6.89 -11.45 -4.51
N LEU A 74 -6.72 -10.16 -4.26
CA LEU A 74 -7.82 -9.27 -3.91
C LEU A 74 -8.84 -9.15 -5.03
N GLU A 75 -8.40 -9.17 -6.28
CA GLU A 75 -9.28 -9.12 -7.43
C GLU A 75 -10.26 -10.29 -7.44
N ILE A 76 -9.79 -11.47 -7.05
CA ILE A 76 -10.61 -12.68 -7.01
C ILE A 76 -11.43 -12.74 -5.73
N ASN A 77 -10.94 -12.19 -4.64
CA ASN A 77 -11.55 -12.28 -3.31
C ASN A 77 -11.92 -10.89 -2.77
N SER A 78 -12.69 -10.15 -3.55
CA SER A 78 -13.08 -8.79 -3.17
C SER A 78 -13.89 -8.77 -1.88
N PRO A 79 -13.63 -7.80 -0.98
CA PRO A 79 -14.48 -7.63 0.20
C PRO A 79 -15.87 -7.16 -0.21
N SER A 80 -16.87 -7.50 0.59
CA SER A 80 -18.23 -7.06 0.33
C SER A 80 -18.37 -5.55 0.52
N GLN A 81 -17.64 -4.99 1.46
CA GLN A 81 -17.57 -3.54 1.67
C GLN A 81 -16.19 -3.07 1.23
N LYS A 82 -16.16 -2.23 0.19
CA LYS A 82 -14.89 -1.83 -0.43
C LYS A 82 -14.36 -0.55 0.21
N PRO A 83 -13.19 -0.63 0.86
CA PRO A 83 -12.60 0.54 1.50
C PRO A 83 -12.03 1.52 0.48
N LYS A 84 -11.78 2.75 0.93
CA LYS A 84 -11.09 3.75 0.14
C LYS A 84 -9.59 3.48 0.22
N PHE A 85 -8.91 3.47 -0.92
CA PHE A 85 -7.47 3.23 -0.99
C PHE A 85 -6.71 4.54 -1.01
N CYS A 86 -5.65 4.59 -0.19
CA CYS A 86 -4.64 5.63 -0.22
C CYS A 86 -3.30 4.96 -0.33
N ILE A 87 -2.30 5.66 -0.84
CA ILE A 87 -0.97 5.06 -1.00
C ILE A 87 0.11 5.98 -0.46
N MET A 88 1.16 5.36 0.07
CA MET A 88 2.37 6.01 0.51
C MET A 88 3.54 5.32 -0.17
N ILE A 89 4.24 6.04 -1.04
CA ILE A 89 5.35 5.50 -1.81
C ILE A 89 6.66 6.09 -1.29
N ASN A 90 7.64 5.26 -0.97
CA ASN A 90 8.97 5.75 -0.72
C ASN A 90 9.90 5.31 -1.86
N CYS A 91 10.84 6.17 -2.22
CA CYS A 91 11.81 5.90 -3.26
C CYS A 91 13.13 6.57 -2.92
N GLY A 92 14.22 6.01 -3.46
CA GLY A 92 15.55 6.55 -3.21
C GLY A 92 15.82 7.86 -3.89
N PHE A 93 15.08 8.15 -4.97
CA PHE A 93 15.25 9.38 -5.75
C PHE A 93 13.92 10.08 -5.87
N ILE A 94 13.99 11.41 -5.88
CA ILE A 94 12.81 12.23 -6.10
C ILE A 94 12.75 12.57 -7.58
N GLU A 95 12.21 11.66 -8.35
CA GLU A 95 11.93 11.90 -9.76
C GLU A 95 10.43 11.73 -9.97
N PRO A 96 9.71 12.80 -10.27
CA PRO A 96 8.25 12.74 -10.35
C PRO A 96 7.72 11.68 -11.31
N ASN A 97 8.43 11.46 -12.42
CA ASN A 97 7.96 10.54 -13.45
C ASN A 97 8.00 9.08 -13.00
N GLN A 98 8.89 8.72 -12.09
CA GLN A 98 9.03 7.34 -11.64
C GLN A 98 7.83 6.88 -10.80
N ASN A 99 7.28 7.79 -10.00
CA ASN A 99 6.15 7.45 -9.16
C ASN A 99 4.84 7.33 -9.93
N ASP A 100 4.73 8.00 -11.08
CA ASP A 100 3.46 8.10 -11.79
C ASP A 100 2.98 6.74 -12.30
N ILE A 101 3.90 5.88 -12.73
CA ILE A 101 3.52 4.55 -13.22
C ILE A 101 2.89 3.73 -12.10
N ALA A 102 3.53 3.72 -10.93
CA ALA A 102 3.01 2.98 -9.78
C ALA A 102 1.65 3.52 -9.34
N VAL A 103 1.51 4.85 -9.27
CA VAL A 103 0.25 5.48 -8.91
C VAL A 103 -0.84 5.09 -9.91
N LYS A 104 -0.55 5.15 -11.20
CA LYS A 104 -1.53 4.81 -12.23
C LYS A 104 -1.93 3.34 -12.16
N MET A 105 -1.01 2.45 -11.84
CA MET A 105 -1.34 1.03 -11.68
C MET A 105 -2.35 0.81 -10.56
N ILE A 106 -2.13 1.46 -9.42
CA ILE A 106 -3.05 1.34 -8.28
C ILE A 106 -4.38 2.01 -8.59
N GLN A 107 -4.35 3.19 -9.22
CA GLN A 107 -5.58 3.88 -9.62
C GLN A 107 -6.42 3.03 -10.58
N PHE A 108 -5.76 2.42 -11.55
CA PHE A 108 -6.44 1.55 -12.51
C PHE A 108 -7.06 0.35 -11.81
N PHE A 109 -6.33 -0.26 -10.89
CA PHE A 109 -6.86 -1.37 -10.10
C PHE A 109 -8.12 -0.94 -9.34
N CYS A 110 -8.06 0.19 -8.66
CA CYS A 110 -9.20 0.69 -7.90
C CYS A 110 -10.40 0.97 -8.80
N GLN A 111 -10.16 1.62 -9.94
CA GLN A 111 -11.22 1.94 -10.87
C GLN A 111 -11.88 0.69 -11.42
N SER A 112 -11.08 -0.29 -11.84
CA SER A 112 -11.62 -1.52 -12.43
C SER A 112 -12.33 -2.40 -11.42
N GLN A 113 -11.96 -2.33 -10.14
CA GLN A 113 -12.55 -3.15 -9.10
C GLN A 113 -13.58 -2.43 -8.24
N GLY A 114 -13.83 -1.16 -8.52
CA GLY A 114 -14.87 -0.41 -7.81
C GLY A 114 -14.47 0.16 -6.47
N TYR A 115 -13.18 0.33 -6.21
CA TYR A 115 -12.71 1.00 -5.01
C TYR A 115 -12.57 2.49 -5.23
N SER A 116 -12.84 3.29 -4.21
CA SER A 116 -12.51 4.71 -4.24
C SER A 116 -11.02 4.89 -4.04
N PHE A 117 -10.44 5.87 -4.73
CA PHE A 117 -9.02 6.19 -4.60
C PHE A 117 -8.87 7.56 -3.96
N GLY A 118 -8.03 7.64 -2.92
CA GLY A 118 -7.85 8.87 -2.17
C GLY A 118 -6.48 9.49 -2.39
N SER A 119 -5.79 9.74 -1.29
CA SER A 119 -4.54 10.50 -1.30
C SER A 119 -3.34 9.68 -1.70
N VAL A 120 -2.35 10.37 -2.27
CA VAL A 120 -1.03 9.80 -2.58
C VAL A 120 0.01 10.61 -1.82
N LEU A 121 0.82 9.92 -1.01
CA LEU A 121 1.94 10.54 -0.31
C LEU A 121 3.24 9.98 -0.88
N ARG A 122 4.09 10.86 -1.39
CA ARG A 122 5.38 10.48 -1.96
C ARG A 122 6.48 10.91 -1.01
N ILE A 123 7.34 9.96 -0.63
CA ILE A 123 8.48 10.23 0.24
C ILE A 123 9.72 9.87 -0.55
N GLY A 124 10.53 10.87 -0.89
CA GLY A 124 11.76 10.66 -1.62
C GLY A 124 12.95 10.60 -0.69
N SER A 125 14.03 9.93 -1.14
CA SER A 125 15.31 9.89 -0.44
C SER A 125 15.18 9.52 1.02
N GLY A 126 14.62 8.33 1.27
CA GLY A 126 14.46 7.87 2.63
C GLY A 126 15.74 7.91 3.46
N GLU A 127 16.88 7.78 2.82
CA GLU A 127 18.17 7.84 3.47
C GLU A 127 18.58 9.24 3.90
N ALA A 128 17.94 10.25 3.35
CA ALA A 128 18.25 11.64 3.68
C ALA A 128 17.62 12.10 4.99
N ILE A 129 16.82 11.26 5.56
CA ILE A 129 16.09 11.60 6.78
C ILE A 129 16.84 11.13 8.00
#